data_f73230b582a72d01abc101d3e866a23c
#
_entry.id   f73230b582a72d01abc101d3e866a23c
#
_cell.length_a   1.000
_cell.length_b   1.000
_cell.length_c   1.000
_cell.angle_alpha   90.00
_cell.angle_beta   90.00
_cell.angle_gamma   90.00
#
_symmetry.space_group_name_H-M   'P 1'
#
loop_
_entity.id
_entity.type
_entity.pdbx_description
1 polymer ?
#
loop_
_entity_poly.entity_id
_entity_poly.type
_entity_poly.pdbx_seq_one_letter_code
_entity_poly.pdbx_strand_id
1 'polypeptide(L)'
;MYDMLIIGSGPAGMSAAVYGKRAGLNLVVLEKNPVSGGQIIDTYEVDNYLGLPGINGFDLAQKFREHVDRLGAEVQDGEVTSIEKRDGGYLVKTAETSYETKTIVYAAGATHARLGVPGEEKLAGRGVSYCAT
;
A
#
# COMPACT_ATOMS: atom_id res chain seq x y z
N MET A 1 -18.08 -5.85 11.36
CA MET A 1 -16.71 -5.67 11.91
C MET A 1 -15.77 -6.58 11.12
N TYR A 2 -14.66 -6.05 10.64
CA TYR A 2 -13.60 -6.82 9.98
C TYR A 2 -12.72 -7.53 11.01
N ASP A 3 -12.14 -8.65 10.63
CA ASP A 3 -11.09 -9.29 11.44
C ASP A 3 -9.77 -8.53 11.31
N MET A 4 -9.50 -8.04 10.09
CA MET A 4 -8.27 -7.30 9.75
C MET A 4 -8.58 -6.16 8.79
N LEU A 5 -8.03 -4.98 9.07
CA LEU A 5 -8.01 -3.85 8.14
C LEU A 5 -6.55 -3.54 7.79
N ILE A 6 -6.26 -3.45 6.51
CA ILE A 6 -4.92 -3.20 5.99
C ILE A 6 -4.89 -1.78 5.41
N ILE A 7 -3.93 -0.98 5.84
CA ILE A 7 -3.75 0.40 5.36
C ILE A 7 -2.60 0.41 4.34
N GLY A 8 -2.95 0.60 3.09
CA GLY A 8 -2.04 0.61 1.96
C GLY A 8 -2.02 -0.68 1.15
N SER A 9 -2.04 -0.55 -0.17
CA SER A 9 -1.98 -1.65 -1.15
C SER A 9 -0.65 -1.67 -1.94
N GLY A 10 0.44 -1.30 -1.29
CA GLY A 10 1.78 -1.62 -1.75
C GLY A 10 2.09 -3.11 -1.59
N PRO A 11 3.30 -3.57 -1.92
CA PRO A 11 3.67 -4.98 -1.81
C PRO A 11 3.45 -5.57 -0.43
N ALA A 12 3.74 -4.81 0.63
CA ALA A 12 3.55 -5.27 2.01
C ALA A 12 2.07 -5.48 2.35
N GLY A 13 1.21 -4.51 2.02
CA GLY A 13 -0.23 -4.61 2.27
C GLY A 13 -0.89 -5.72 1.46
N MET A 14 -0.54 -5.85 0.19
CA MET A 14 -1.05 -6.93 -0.67
C MET A 14 -0.58 -8.31 -0.19
N SER A 15 0.66 -8.43 0.26
CA SER A 15 1.17 -9.67 0.86
C SER A 15 0.38 -10.05 2.12
N ALA A 16 0.11 -9.09 3.00
CA ALA A 16 -0.71 -9.31 4.19
C ALA A 16 -2.14 -9.74 3.81
N ALA A 17 -2.72 -9.13 2.78
CA ALA A 17 -4.06 -9.48 2.29
C ALA A 17 -4.13 -10.93 1.78
N VAL A 18 -3.11 -11.37 1.02
CA VAL A 18 -3.02 -12.78 0.55
C VAL A 18 -3.03 -13.74 1.73
N TYR A 19 -2.19 -13.52 2.73
CA TYR A 19 -2.13 -14.39 3.91
C TYR A 19 -3.40 -14.31 4.76
N GLY A 20 -3.97 -13.13 4.94
CA GLY A 20 -5.23 -12.96 5.67
C GLY A 20 -6.38 -13.74 5.00
N LYS A 21 -6.50 -13.65 3.68
CA LYS A 21 -7.53 -14.42 2.94
C LYS A 21 -7.29 -15.91 2.99
N ARG A 22 -6.04 -16.36 2.89
CA ARG A 22 -5.70 -17.78 3.06
C ARG A 22 -6.03 -18.31 4.45
N ALA A 23 -5.96 -17.47 5.47
CA ALA A 23 -6.38 -17.79 6.84
C ALA A 23 -7.90 -17.68 7.06
N GLY A 24 -8.68 -17.34 6.03
CA GLY A 24 -10.14 -17.23 6.11
C GLY A 24 -10.64 -15.96 6.81
N LEU A 25 -9.79 -14.94 6.94
CA LEU A 25 -10.19 -13.70 7.60
C LEU A 25 -11.12 -12.84 6.73
N ASN A 26 -12.08 -12.21 7.37
CA ASN A 26 -12.84 -11.11 6.79
C ASN A 26 -11.99 -9.84 6.87
N LEU A 27 -11.48 -9.39 5.74
CA LEU A 27 -10.56 -8.26 5.66
C LEU A 27 -10.92 -7.26 4.56
N VAL A 28 -10.44 -6.03 4.76
CA VAL A 28 -10.48 -4.95 3.78
C VAL A 28 -9.11 -4.28 3.70
N VAL A 29 -8.72 -3.88 2.51
CA VAL A 29 -7.54 -3.06 2.24
C VAL A 29 -8.02 -1.67 1.86
N LEU A 30 -7.48 -0.63 2.50
CA LEU A 30 -7.74 0.77 2.13
C LEU A 30 -6.54 1.35 1.39
N GLU A 31 -6.79 1.91 0.21
CA GLU A 31 -5.77 2.54 -0.62
C GLU A 31 -6.16 3.97 -0.97
N LYS A 32 -5.27 4.91 -0.72
CA LYS A 32 -5.51 6.33 -1.02
C LYS A 32 -5.26 6.71 -2.47
N ASN A 33 -4.42 5.94 -3.17
CA ASN A 33 -4.10 6.19 -4.57
C ASN A 33 -5.03 5.39 -5.50
N PRO A 34 -5.24 5.85 -6.73
CA PRO A 34 -6.14 5.16 -7.66
C PRO A 34 -5.61 3.81 -8.14
N VAL A 35 -4.31 3.55 -7.95
CA VAL A 35 -3.64 2.31 -8.38
C VAL A 35 -2.90 1.68 -7.21
N SER A 36 -3.07 0.36 -7.04
CA SER A 36 -2.28 -0.44 -6.09
C SER A 36 -0.85 -0.61 -6.57
N GLY A 37 0.10 -0.73 -5.62
CA GLY A 37 1.49 -1.03 -5.93
C GLY A 37 2.50 -0.20 -5.15
N GLY A 38 2.10 0.96 -4.63
CA GLY A 38 2.99 1.84 -3.89
C GLY A 38 4.17 2.32 -4.76
N GLN A 39 5.36 2.40 -4.17
CA GLN A 39 6.54 2.94 -4.85
C GLN A 39 7.03 2.12 -6.05
N ILE A 40 6.71 0.83 -6.13
CA ILE A 40 7.20 -0.02 -7.23
C ILE A 40 6.64 0.37 -8.59
N ILE A 41 5.48 1.02 -8.65
CA ILE A 41 4.84 1.39 -9.93
C ILE A 41 5.69 2.33 -10.79
N ASP A 42 6.57 3.11 -10.17
CA ASP A 42 7.45 4.06 -10.85
C ASP A 42 8.81 3.43 -11.25
N THR A 43 9.04 2.18 -10.90
CA THR A 43 10.29 1.48 -11.23
C THR A 43 10.25 1.00 -12.66
N TYR A 44 11.21 1.45 -13.48
CA TYR A 44 11.29 1.08 -14.90
C TYR A 44 11.50 -0.41 -15.10
N GLU A 45 12.42 -1.01 -14.36
CA GLU A 45 12.79 -2.43 -14.48
C GLU A 45 13.14 -3.01 -13.11
N VAL A 46 12.62 -4.20 -12.82
CA VAL A 46 12.86 -4.94 -11.59
C VAL A 46 13.54 -6.26 -11.95
N ASP A 47 14.85 -6.37 -11.65
CA ASP A 47 15.66 -7.54 -11.98
C ASP A 47 15.87 -8.51 -10.82
N ASN A 48 15.53 -8.10 -9.63
CA ASN A 48 15.78 -8.85 -8.39
C ASN A 48 14.53 -9.48 -7.77
N TYR A 49 13.41 -9.51 -8.50
CA TYR A 49 12.24 -10.25 -8.05
C TYR A 49 12.24 -11.66 -8.62
N LEU A 50 12.40 -12.62 -7.74
CA LEU A 50 12.54 -14.04 -8.11
C LEU A 50 11.37 -14.52 -8.98
N GLY A 51 11.69 -15.08 -10.14
CA GLY A 51 10.71 -15.62 -11.09
C GLY A 51 10.19 -14.62 -12.13
N LEU A 52 10.45 -13.33 -11.97
CA LEU A 52 10.01 -12.27 -12.89
C LEU A 52 11.15 -11.27 -13.20
N PRO A 53 12.30 -11.74 -13.72
CA PRO A 53 13.40 -10.84 -14.04
C PRO A 53 13.02 -9.92 -15.19
N GLY A 54 13.40 -8.65 -15.11
CA GLY A 54 13.16 -7.66 -16.16
C GLY A 54 11.73 -7.14 -16.26
N ILE A 55 10.85 -7.48 -15.31
CA ILE A 55 9.49 -6.93 -15.29
C ILE A 55 9.52 -5.46 -14.86
N ASN A 56 8.70 -4.61 -15.49
CA ASN A 56 8.55 -3.25 -14.99
C ASN A 56 7.70 -3.22 -13.71
N GLY A 57 7.88 -2.17 -12.91
CA GLY A 57 7.22 -2.09 -11.60
C GLY A 57 5.71 -2.01 -11.66
N PHE A 58 5.15 -1.37 -12.69
CA PHE A 58 3.70 -1.31 -12.87
C PHE A 58 3.11 -2.70 -13.14
N ASP A 59 3.68 -3.47 -14.06
CA ASP A 59 3.21 -4.82 -14.37
C ASP A 59 3.40 -5.76 -13.18
N LEU A 60 4.47 -5.61 -12.41
CA LEU A 60 4.68 -6.37 -11.18
C LEU A 60 3.57 -6.06 -10.16
N ALA A 61 3.25 -4.78 -9.97
CA ALA A 61 2.16 -4.36 -9.10
C ALA A 61 0.80 -4.93 -9.54
N GLN A 62 0.53 -4.97 -10.85
CA GLN A 62 -0.68 -5.56 -11.39
C GLN A 62 -0.76 -7.06 -11.10
N LYS A 63 0.34 -7.79 -11.22
CA LYS A 63 0.39 -9.21 -10.85
C LYS A 63 0.09 -9.44 -9.38
N PHE A 64 0.59 -8.59 -8.49
CA PHE A 64 0.26 -8.65 -7.07
C PHE A 64 -1.22 -8.37 -6.83
N ARG A 65 -1.77 -7.36 -7.49
CA ARG A 65 -3.19 -7.01 -7.36
C ARG A 65 -4.10 -8.12 -7.88
N GLU A 66 -3.80 -8.72 -9.02
CA GLU A 66 -4.54 -9.87 -9.54
C GLU A 66 -4.57 -11.04 -8.55
N HIS A 67 -3.46 -11.29 -7.84
CA HIS A 67 -3.40 -12.35 -6.82
C HIS A 67 -4.34 -12.03 -5.64
N VAL A 68 -4.35 -10.80 -5.18
CA VAL A 68 -5.24 -10.32 -4.12
C VAL A 68 -6.71 -10.45 -4.53
N ASP A 69 -7.04 -10.01 -5.75
CA ASP A 69 -8.40 -10.06 -6.30
C ASP A 69 -8.89 -11.51 -6.47
N ARG A 70 -8.03 -12.44 -6.93
CA ARG A 70 -8.36 -13.87 -7.06
C ARG A 70 -8.73 -14.51 -5.73
N LEU A 71 -8.18 -14.06 -4.62
CA LEU A 71 -8.54 -14.55 -3.30
C LEU A 71 -9.77 -13.85 -2.71
N GLY A 72 -10.37 -12.92 -3.46
CA GLY A 72 -11.56 -12.19 -3.03
C GLY A 72 -11.29 -11.23 -1.88
N ALA A 73 -10.08 -10.67 -1.80
CA ALA A 73 -9.80 -9.59 -0.87
C ALA A 73 -10.39 -8.29 -1.40
N GLU A 74 -11.11 -7.58 -0.54
CA GLU A 74 -11.71 -6.31 -0.89
C GLU A 74 -10.67 -5.19 -0.78
N VAL A 75 -10.46 -4.44 -1.86
CA VAL A 75 -9.62 -3.25 -1.88
C VAL A 75 -10.50 -2.05 -2.18
N GLN A 76 -10.60 -1.14 -1.23
CA GLN A 76 -11.44 0.06 -1.32
C GLN A 76 -10.58 1.33 -1.39
N ASP A 77 -11.06 2.30 -2.14
CA ASP A 77 -10.47 3.64 -2.16
C ASP A 77 -10.75 4.34 -0.81
N GLY A 78 -9.72 4.92 -0.24
CA GLY A 78 -9.88 5.68 0.99
C GLY A 78 -8.54 6.04 1.64
N GLU A 79 -8.41 7.30 2.02
CA GLU A 79 -7.30 7.78 2.83
C GLU A 79 -7.68 7.73 4.31
N VAL A 80 -6.93 6.95 5.09
CA VAL A 80 -7.13 6.87 6.53
C VAL A 80 -6.68 8.18 7.19
N THR A 81 -7.59 8.83 7.90
CA THR A 81 -7.36 10.10 8.57
C THR A 81 -7.18 9.94 10.08
N SER A 82 -7.76 8.91 10.68
CA SER A 82 -7.58 8.62 12.09
C SER A 82 -7.83 7.17 12.44
N ILE A 83 -7.21 6.73 13.53
CA ILE A 83 -7.39 5.42 14.15
C ILE A 83 -7.69 5.65 15.63
N GLU A 84 -8.83 5.14 16.07
CA GLU A 84 -9.26 5.22 17.47
C GLU A 84 -9.32 3.81 18.06
N LYS A 85 -8.67 3.62 19.20
CA LYS A 85 -8.80 2.36 19.95
C LYS A 85 -10.19 2.27 20.56
N ARG A 86 -10.81 1.11 20.42
CA ARG A 86 -12.12 0.79 20.98
C ARG A 86 -12.02 -0.48 21.81
N ASP A 87 -13.06 -0.74 22.60
CA ASP A 87 -13.17 -1.99 23.31
C ASP A 87 -13.33 -3.14 22.29
N GLY A 88 -12.37 -4.07 22.28
CA GLY A 88 -12.34 -5.20 21.36
C GLY A 88 -11.82 -4.91 19.95
N GLY A 89 -11.23 -3.74 19.67
CA GLY A 89 -10.67 -3.44 18.36
C GLY A 89 -10.37 -1.97 18.10
N TYR A 90 -10.66 -1.53 16.87
CA TYR A 90 -10.34 -0.18 16.40
C TYR A 90 -11.45 0.36 15.51
N LEU A 91 -11.63 1.68 15.57
CA LEU A 91 -12.40 2.44 14.59
C LEU A 91 -11.42 3.19 13.70
N VAL A 92 -11.40 2.87 12.41
CA VAL A 92 -10.57 3.50 11.38
C VAL A 92 -11.45 4.41 10.56
N LYS A 93 -11.05 5.68 10.42
CA LYS A 93 -11.84 6.69 9.71
C LYS A 93 -11.12 7.15 8.45
N THR A 94 -11.92 7.37 7.41
CA THR A 94 -11.57 8.14 6.21
C THR A 94 -12.39 9.43 6.17
N ALA A 95 -12.22 10.25 5.15
CA ALA A 95 -13.04 11.45 4.99
C ALA A 95 -14.53 11.11 4.75
N GLU A 96 -14.82 9.95 4.18
CA GLU A 96 -16.16 9.58 3.72
C GLU A 96 -16.86 8.60 4.65
N THR A 97 -16.15 7.71 5.31
CA THR A 97 -16.73 6.63 6.11
C THR A 97 -15.81 6.17 7.23
N SER A 98 -16.32 5.24 8.03
CA SER A 98 -15.54 4.60 9.10
C SER A 98 -15.70 3.08 9.07
N TYR A 99 -14.68 2.39 9.55
CA TYR A 99 -14.57 0.94 9.57
C TYR A 99 -14.27 0.44 10.97
N GLU A 100 -14.99 -0.56 11.41
CA GLU A 100 -14.67 -1.28 12.66
C GLU A 100 -13.89 -2.54 12.35
N THR A 101 -12.78 -2.74 13.04
CA THR A 101 -11.89 -3.89 12.85
C THR A 101 -11.29 -4.36 14.17
N LYS A 102 -11.01 -5.66 14.26
CA LYS A 102 -10.32 -6.25 15.42
C LYS A 102 -8.83 -5.95 15.40
N THR A 103 -8.20 -5.97 14.20
CA THR A 103 -6.75 -5.78 14.02
C THR A 103 -6.45 -4.86 12.86
N ILE A 104 -5.29 -4.22 12.89
CA ILE A 104 -4.81 -3.33 11.82
C ILE A 104 -3.43 -3.78 11.39
N VAL A 105 -3.22 -3.83 10.07
CA VAL A 105 -1.90 -3.90 9.44
C VAL A 105 -1.60 -2.53 8.84
N TYR A 106 -0.60 -1.85 9.40
CA TYR A 106 -0.14 -0.56 8.89
C TYR A 106 0.95 -0.77 7.84
N ALA A 107 0.60 -0.59 6.57
CA ALA A 107 1.47 -0.81 5.41
C ALA A 107 1.45 0.41 4.46
N ALA A 108 1.50 1.61 5.04
CA ALA A 108 1.30 2.87 4.32
C ALA A 108 2.52 3.32 3.49
N GLY A 109 3.60 2.52 3.48
CA GLY A 109 4.80 2.83 2.72
C GLY A 109 5.64 3.95 3.31
N ALA A 110 6.47 4.54 2.47
CA ALA A 110 7.34 5.64 2.84
C ALA A 110 7.49 6.64 1.69
N THR A 111 7.84 7.85 2.00
CA THR A 111 8.26 8.89 1.05
C THR A 111 9.63 9.42 1.45
N HIS A 112 10.39 9.93 0.48
CA HIS A 112 11.69 10.53 0.78
C HIS A 112 11.53 11.76 1.68
N ALA A 113 12.40 11.87 2.68
CA ALA A 113 12.51 13.09 3.47
C ALA A 113 13.06 14.23 2.58
N ARG A 114 12.48 15.39 2.71
CA ARG A 114 12.92 16.59 1.96
C ARG A 114 13.84 17.45 2.82
N LEU A 115 14.80 18.10 2.16
CA LEU A 115 15.67 19.08 2.82
C LEU A 115 14.95 20.40 3.12
N GLY A 116 13.93 20.74 2.32
CA GLY A 116 13.20 21.99 2.44
C GLY A 116 13.97 23.22 1.94
N VAL A 117 14.94 23.02 1.04
CA VAL A 117 15.75 24.11 0.48
C VAL A 117 15.20 24.63 -0.85
N PRO A 118 15.43 25.90 -1.21
CA PRO A 118 15.00 26.43 -2.50
C PRO A 118 15.60 25.64 -3.67
N GLY A 119 14.77 25.33 -4.68
CA GLY A 119 15.17 24.60 -5.87
C GLY A 119 15.09 23.09 -5.78
N GLU A 120 14.86 22.51 -4.60
CA GLU A 120 14.77 21.05 -4.41
C GLU A 120 13.74 20.42 -5.32
N GLU A 121 12.50 20.90 -5.35
CA GLU A 121 11.44 20.37 -6.19
C GLU A 121 11.70 20.58 -7.68
N LYS A 122 12.19 21.78 -8.03
CA LYS A 122 12.48 22.15 -9.43
C LYS A 122 13.59 21.28 -10.04
N LEU A 123 14.58 20.90 -9.23
CA LEU A 123 15.76 20.16 -9.65
C LEU A 123 15.68 18.66 -9.32
N ALA A 124 14.58 18.18 -8.78
CA ALA A 124 14.36 16.75 -8.54
C ALA A 124 14.49 15.97 -9.86
N GLY A 125 15.37 14.96 -9.87
CA GLY A 125 15.73 14.19 -11.07
C GLY A 125 16.64 14.95 -12.07
N ARG A 126 17.05 16.18 -11.76
CA ARG A 126 17.90 17.03 -12.62
C ARG A 126 19.09 17.66 -11.87
N GLY A 127 19.54 17.00 -10.82
CA GLY A 127 20.63 17.47 -9.96
C GLY A 127 20.36 17.23 -8.47
N VAL A 128 19.10 17.10 -8.08
CA VAL A 128 18.70 16.63 -6.76
C VAL A 128 18.21 15.20 -6.88
N SER A 129 18.85 14.26 -6.18
CA SER A 129 18.47 12.86 -6.11
C SER A 129 18.35 12.40 -4.67
N TYR A 130 17.35 11.58 -4.40
CA TYR A 130 17.14 10.93 -3.09
C TYR A 130 17.67 9.49 -3.06
N CYS A 131 18.11 8.98 -4.19
CA CYS A 131 18.65 7.64 -4.35
C CYS A 131 20.08 7.71 -4.90
N ALA A 132 21.00 6.96 -4.30
CA ALA A 132 22.42 6.93 -4.70
C ALA A 132 22.71 5.92 -5.83
N THR A 133 21.73 5.14 -6.23
CA THR A 133 21.88 4.11 -7.28
C THR A 133 21.01 4.40 -8.48
#